data_e1d8283992930bd6305cef242f4ff9ca
#
_entry.id   e1d8283992930bd6305cef242f4ff9ca
#
_cell.length_a   1.000
_cell.length_b   1.000
_cell.length_c   1.000
_cell.angle_alpha   90.00
_cell.angle_beta   90.00
_cell.angle_gamma   90.00
#
_symmetry.space_group_name_H-M   'P 1'
#
loop_
_entity.id
_entity.type
_entity.pdbx_description
1 polymer ?
#
loop_
_entity_poly.entity_id
_entity_poly.type
_entity_poly.pdbx_seq_one_letter_code
_entity_poly.pdbx_strand_id
1 'polypeptide(L)'
;FDLGMKFREHADGLGATFVEDEVLKIEADGEIKKVICENDTYETKTVIIATGASHRKLGVPGEEELAGLGVSYCATCDGAFFKNKTTAVVGGGDVALEDAIFLARLCEKVYLIHRRDELRGAKSLQKKLFSLDNVEMVWDSVVDEIKGSDHVESLSVVNVKTKEKTDL
;
A
#
# COMPACT_ATOMS: atom_id res chain seq x y z
N PHE A 1 10.54 -19.16 5.33
CA PHE A 1 11.75 -19.43 6.16
C PHE A 1 12.87 -19.99 5.30
N ASP A 2 12.62 -21.01 4.50
CA ASP A 2 13.64 -21.73 3.71
C ASP A 2 14.30 -20.86 2.61
N LEU A 3 13.53 -20.02 1.90
CA LEU A 3 14.04 -19.19 0.81
C LEU A 3 14.98 -18.08 1.31
N GLY A 4 14.68 -17.45 2.43
CA GLY A 4 15.55 -16.43 3.04
C GLY A 4 16.90 -17.01 3.47
N MET A 5 16.90 -18.22 4.02
CA MET A 5 18.12 -18.94 4.38
C MET A 5 18.98 -19.25 3.15
N LYS A 6 18.36 -19.68 2.05
CA LYS A 6 19.10 -19.96 0.78
C LYS A 6 19.70 -18.68 0.18
N PHE A 7 19.03 -17.55 0.26
CA PHE A 7 19.63 -16.28 -0.15
C PHE A 7 20.82 -15.89 0.71
N ARG A 8 20.71 -16.14 2.02
CA ARG A 8 21.81 -15.90 2.94
C ARG A 8 23.02 -16.80 2.63
N GLU A 9 22.81 -18.11 2.50
CA GLU A 9 23.85 -19.07 2.14
C GLU A 9 24.53 -18.72 0.80
N HIS A 10 23.74 -18.25 -0.17
CA HIS A 10 24.27 -17.80 -1.46
C HIS A 10 25.17 -16.58 -1.31
N ALA A 11 24.76 -15.58 -0.54
CA ALA A 11 25.56 -14.38 -0.30
C ALA A 11 26.86 -14.71 0.46
N ASP A 12 26.78 -15.54 1.48
CA ASP A 12 27.94 -16.00 2.25
C ASP A 12 28.91 -16.79 1.35
N GLY A 13 28.40 -17.67 0.46
CA GLY A 13 29.18 -18.43 -0.50
C GLY A 13 29.91 -17.57 -1.54
N LEU A 14 29.42 -16.34 -1.79
CA LEU A 14 30.07 -15.34 -2.63
C LEU A 14 31.03 -14.40 -1.88
N GLY A 15 31.23 -14.65 -0.58
CA GLY A 15 32.12 -13.87 0.27
C GLY A 15 31.56 -12.57 0.78
N ALA A 16 30.22 -12.38 0.73
CA ALA A 16 29.58 -11.23 1.35
C ALA A 16 29.63 -11.35 2.89
N THR A 17 29.96 -10.25 3.56
CA THR A 17 29.86 -10.17 5.01
C THR A 17 28.45 -9.71 5.38
N PHE A 18 27.78 -10.46 6.20
CA PHE A 18 26.49 -10.12 6.75
C PHE A 18 26.64 -9.66 8.21
N VAL A 19 26.03 -8.53 8.51
CA VAL A 19 25.96 -7.99 9.87
C VAL A 19 24.49 -7.89 10.25
N GLU A 20 24.13 -8.47 11.38
CA GLU A 20 22.79 -8.39 11.96
C GLU A 20 22.79 -7.25 12.98
N ASP A 21 22.43 -6.05 12.49
CA ASP A 21 22.41 -4.83 13.27
C ASP A 21 21.36 -3.87 12.74
N GLU A 22 20.84 -2.97 13.57
CA GLU A 22 19.88 -1.96 13.17
C GLU A 22 20.58 -0.71 12.65
N VAL A 23 20.28 -0.32 11.41
CA VAL A 23 20.80 0.92 10.83
C VAL A 23 20.00 2.13 11.33
N LEU A 24 20.65 2.97 12.12
CA LEU A 24 20.04 4.17 12.70
C LEU A 24 20.14 5.39 11.80
N LYS A 25 21.27 5.52 11.06
CA LYS A 25 21.54 6.70 10.23
C LYS A 25 22.52 6.37 9.11
N ILE A 26 22.36 7.06 7.98
CA ILE A 26 23.35 7.09 6.90
C ILE A 26 23.84 8.52 6.73
N GLU A 27 25.15 8.75 6.82
CA GLU A 27 25.81 10.01 6.48
C GLU A 27 26.41 9.86 5.08
N ALA A 28 25.87 10.61 4.14
CA ALA A 28 26.20 10.47 2.71
C ALA A 28 27.11 11.58 2.18
N ASP A 29 27.56 12.48 3.03
CA ASP A 29 28.43 13.60 2.65
C ASP A 29 29.86 13.13 2.36
N GLY A 30 30.41 13.63 1.27
CA GLY A 30 31.78 13.29 0.84
C GLY A 30 31.93 11.98 0.06
N GLU A 31 33.16 11.56 -0.15
CA GLU A 31 33.50 10.33 -0.91
C GLU A 31 33.17 9.08 -0.10
N ILE A 32 33.49 9.08 1.18
CA ILE A 32 33.23 7.97 2.10
C ILE A 32 31.91 8.21 2.84
N LYS A 33 30.99 7.26 2.72
CA LYS A 33 29.71 7.25 3.44
C LYS A 33 29.85 6.50 4.74
N LYS A 34 29.08 6.92 5.76
CA LYS A 34 29.04 6.23 7.06
C LYS A 34 27.66 5.63 7.25
N VAL A 35 27.60 4.34 7.54
CA VAL A 35 26.40 3.63 7.96
C VAL A 35 26.52 3.42 9.47
N ILE A 36 25.73 4.18 10.22
CA ILE A 36 25.73 4.17 11.69
C ILE A 36 24.65 3.19 12.13
N CYS A 37 25.06 2.12 12.79
CA CYS A 37 24.20 1.11 13.34
C CYS A 37 24.13 1.23 14.87
N GLU A 38 23.31 0.38 15.50
CA GLU A 38 23.15 0.38 16.95
C GLU A 38 24.46 0.04 17.67
N ASN A 39 25.22 -0.94 17.16
CA ASN A 39 26.42 -1.44 17.80
C ASN A 39 27.72 -0.94 17.16
N ASP A 40 27.72 -0.68 15.83
CA ASP A 40 28.92 -0.33 15.07
C ASP A 40 28.67 0.75 14.00
N THR A 41 29.77 1.28 13.47
CA THR A 41 29.74 2.22 12.32
C THR A 41 30.59 1.67 11.19
N TYR A 42 30.04 1.59 9.99
CA TYR A 42 30.69 1.10 8.79
C TYR A 42 30.98 2.22 7.81
N GLU A 43 32.17 2.24 7.23
CA GLU A 43 32.57 3.20 6.19
C GLU A 43 32.58 2.52 4.83
N THR A 44 32.00 3.18 3.82
CA THR A 44 31.93 2.64 2.46
C THR A 44 31.90 3.76 1.42
N LYS A 45 32.23 3.43 0.17
CA LYS A 45 32.10 4.35 -0.97
C LYS A 45 30.66 4.40 -1.49
N THR A 46 29.93 3.29 -1.40
CA THR A 46 28.56 3.19 -1.95
C THR A 46 27.65 2.50 -0.96
N VAL A 47 26.37 2.89 -0.95
CA VAL A 47 25.30 2.26 -0.15
C VAL A 47 24.14 1.90 -1.05
N ILE A 48 23.61 0.70 -0.91
CA ILE A 48 22.37 0.27 -1.53
C ILE A 48 21.32 0.13 -0.41
N ILE A 49 20.24 0.92 -0.51
CA ILE A 49 19.11 0.85 0.42
C ILE A 49 18.11 -0.16 -0.12
N ALA A 50 17.97 -1.30 0.56
CA ALA A 50 17.11 -2.41 0.17
C ALA A 50 16.21 -2.85 1.34
N THR A 51 15.63 -1.87 2.05
CA THR A 51 14.87 -2.09 3.29
C THR A 51 13.44 -2.61 3.06
N GLY A 52 13.05 -2.83 1.81
CA GLY A 52 11.71 -3.22 1.45
C GLY A 52 10.70 -2.07 1.61
N ALA A 53 9.43 -2.42 1.58
CA ALA A 53 8.33 -1.49 1.79
C ALA A 53 7.20 -2.20 2.52
N SER A 54 6.48 -1.46 3.36
CA SER A 54 5.25 -1.92 3.97
C SER A 54 4.11 -0.96 3.59
N HIS A 55 2.93 -1.52 3.35
CA HIS A 55 1.74 -0.72 3.11
C HIS A 55 1.29 -0.04 4.41
N ARG A 56 0.65 1.12 4.26
CA ARG A 56 0.02 1.79 5.40
C ARG A 56 -1.35 1.17 5.65
N LYS A 57 -1.54 0.62 6.83
CA LYS A 57 -2.86 0.17 7.29
C LYS A 57 -3.79 1.36 7.54
N LEU A 58 -5.10 1.13 7.43
CA LEU A 58 -6.13 2.10 7.82
C LEU A 58 -6.25 2.16 9.34
N GLY A 59 -6.04 1.04 10.02
CA GLY A 59 -6.17 0.90 11.47
C GLY A 59 -7.63 0.89 11.92
N VAL A 60 -8.52 0.34 11.11
CA VAL A 60 -9.95 0.28 11.38
C VAL A 60 -10.38 -1.16 11.71
N PRO A 61 -11.49 -1.36 12.49
CA PRO A 61 -12.05 -2.68 12.73
C PRO A 61 -12.32 -3.44 11.42
N GLY A 62 -12.05 -4.73 11.41
CA GLY A 62 -12.21 -5.62 10.26
C GLY A 62 -11.05 -5.63 9.27
N GLU A 63 -10.09 -4.69 9.34
CA GLU A 63 -8.98 -4.63 8.39
C GLU A 63 -8.05 -5.85 8.51
N GLU A 64 -7.68 -6.21 9.73
CA GLU A 64 -6.76 -7.34 9.96
C GLU A 64 -7.49 -8.69 9.89
N GLU A 65 -8.68 -8.76 10.43
CA GLU A 65 -9.51 -9.96 10.46
C GLU A 65 -9.89 -10.43 9.06
N LEU A 66 -10.13 -9.50 8.14
CA LEU A 66 -10.52 -9.78 6.76
C LEU A 66 -9.36 -9.66 5.76
N ALA A 67 -8.11 -9.58 6.25
CA ALA A 67 -6.92 -9.58 5.38
C ALA A 67 -6.82 -10.90 4.60
N GLY A 68 -6.77 -10.83 3.26
CA GLY A 68 -6.84 -11.99 2.37
C GLY A 68 -8.25 -12.55 2.16
N LEU A 69 -9.25 -12.07 2.89
CA LEU A 69 -10.67 -12.43 2.76
C LEU A 69 -11.51 -11.30 2.12
N GLY A 70 -10.85 -10.44 1.35
CA GLY A 70 -11.45 -9.29 0.67
C GLY A 70 -10.68 -7.98 0.92
N VAL A 71 -9.93 -7.88 2.00
CA VAL A 71 -8.96 -6.80 2.21
C VAL A 71 -7.62 -7.19 1.58
N SER A 72 -7.14 -6.36 0.68
CA SER A 72 -5.85 -6.52 -0.01
C SER A 72 -5.11 -5.18 -0.09
N TYR A 73 -3.80 -5.26 -0.19
CA TYR A 73 -2.91 -4.11 -0.37
C TYR A 73 -2.19 -4.12 -1.73
N CYS A 74 -2.60 -5.02 -2.63
CA CYS A 74 -2.04 -5.16 -3.97
C CYS A 74 -3.15 -5.45 -4.98
N ALA A 75 -3.67 -4.42 -5.63
CA ALA A 75 -4.72 -4.57 -6.62
C ALA A 75 -4.30 -5.45 -7.81
N THR A 76 -3.05 -5.34 -8.26
CA THR A 76 -2.53 -6.17 -9.37
C THR A 76 -2.32 -7.62 -8.99
N CYS A 77 -2.09 -7.93 -7.70
CA CYS A 77 -1.94 -9.30 -7.20
C CYS A 77 -3.29 -10.01 -7.12
N ASP A 78 -4.28 -9.34 -6.53
CA ASP A 78 -5.53 -9.97 -6.08
C ASP A 78 -6.75 -9.57 -6.90
N GLY A 79 -6.66 -8.51 -7.73
CA GLY A 79 -7.79 -7.94 -8.46
C GLY A 79 -8.55 -8.94 -9.34
N ALA A 80 -7.86 -9.96 -9.86
CA ALA A 80 -8.48 -10.99 -10.67
C ALA A 80 -9.57 -11.81 -9.94
N PHE A 81 -9.45 -11.94 -8.60
CA PHE A 81 -10.45 -12.64 -7.77
C PHE A 81 -11.76 -11.84 -7.61
N PHE A 82 -11.72 -10.54 -7.92
CA PHE A 82 -12.85 -9.62 -7.78
C PHE A 82 -13.48 -9.25 -9.12
N LYS A 83 -13.19 -10.00 -10.19
CA LYS A 83 -13.80 -9.79 -11.50
C LYS A 83 -15.33 -9.76 -11.42
N ASN A 84 -15.93 -8.75 -12.05
CA ASN A 84 -17.39 -8.48 -12.06
C ASN A 84 -18.00 -8.29 -10.66
N LYS A 85 -17.20 -7.90 -9.66
CA LYS A 85 -17.67 -7.53 -8.32
C LYS A 85 -17.51 -6.03 -8.10
N THR A 86 -18.15 -5.51 -7.06
CA THR A 86 -17.90 -4.16 -6.55
C THR A 86 -16.67 -4.17 -5.65
N THR A 87 -15.79 -3.20 -5.82
CA THR A 87 -14.57 -3.03 -5.00
C THR A 87 -14.44 -1.60 -4.52
N ALA A 88 -13.64 -1.40 -3.49
CA ALA A 88 -13.30 -0.07 -3.00
C ALA A 88 -11.77 0.09 -2.89
N VAL A 89 -11.29 1.27 -3.25
CA VAL A 89 -9.90 1.68 -3.09
C VAL A 89 -9.86 2.88 -2.15
N VAL A 90 -8.95 2.86 -1.18
CA VAL A 90 -8.82 3.96 -0.21
C VAL A 90 -7.51 4.70 -0.46
N GLY A 91 -7.62 5.96 -0.84
CA GLY A 91 -6.46 6.80 -1.09
C GLY A 91 -6.72 7.94 -2.07
N GLY A 92 -5.68 8.67 -2.43
CA GLY A 92 -5.78 9.79 -3.38
C GLY A 92 -4.42 10.19 -3.96
N GLY A 93 -3.40 9.35 -3.77
CA GLY A 93 -2.10 9.46 -4.44
C GLY A 93 -2.01 8.56 -5.67
N ASP A 94 -0.86 8.55 -6.34
CA ASP A 94 -0.65 7.81 -7.59
C ASP A 94 -1.04 6.34 -7.48
N VAL A 95 -0.56 5.64 -6.47
CA VAL A 95 -0.85 4.20 -6.25
C VAL A 95 -2.36 3.95 -6.20
N ALA A 96 -3.12 4.73 -5.40
CA ALA A 96 -4.56 4.53 -5.30
C ALA A 96 -5.29 4.81 -6.63
N LEU A 97 -4.81 5.78 -7.42
CA LEU A 97 -5.38 6.06 -8.73
C LEU A 97 -5.06 4.93 -9.73
N GLU A 98 -3.83 4.44 -9.72
CA GLU A 98 -3.39 3.31 -10.56
C GLU A 98 -4.18 2.04 -10.22
N ASP A 99 -4.33 1.74 -8.94
CA ASP A 99 -5.11 0.59 -8.45
C ASP A 99 -6.58 0.70 -8.85
N ALA A 100 -7.21 1.87 -8.68
CA ALA A 100 -8.59 2.09 -9.09
C ALA A 100 -8.77 1.97 -10.62
N ILE A 101 -7.86 2.51 -11.41
CA ILE A 101 -7.86 2.38 -12.88
C ILE A 101 -7.67 0.91 -13.31
N PHE A 102 -6.81 0.16 -12.61
CA PHE A 102 -6.60 -1.25 -12.87
C PHE A 102 -7.85 -2.07 -12.55
N LEU A 103 -8.41 -1.90 -11.36
CA LEU A 103 -9.62 -2.61 -10.92
C LEU A 103 -10.84 -2.27 -11.78
N ALA A 104 -10.97 -1.05 -12.27
CA ALA A 104 -12.06 -0.66 -13.16
C ALA A 104 -12.12 -1.44 -14.47
N ARG A 105 -11.03 -2.10 -14.88
CA ARG A 105 -11.01 -3.00 -16.06
C ARG A 105 -11.52 -4.39 -15.76
N LEU A 106 -11.58 -4.77 -14.49
CA LEU A 106 -11.92 -6.13 -14.04
C LEU A 106 -13.26 -6.15 -13.32
N CYS A 107 -13.53 -5.14 -12.52
CA CYS A 107 -14.65 -5.06 -11.60
C CYS A 107 -15.87 -4.37 -12.26
N GLU A 108 -17.05 -4.70 -11.80
CA GLU A 108 -18.28 -4.05 -12.22
C GLU A 108 -18.31 -2.58 -11.77
N LYS A 109 -17.89 -2.33 -10.53
CA LYS A 109 -17.85 -1.00 -9.93
C LYS A 109 -16.65 -0.84 -9.01
N VAL A 110 -16.06 0.35 -8.99
CA VAL A 110 -14.98 0.73 -8.09
C VAL A 110 -15.35 2.01 -7.37
N TYR A 111 -15.39 1.97 -6.03
CA TYR A 111 -15.44 3.16 -5.20
C TYR A 111 -14.01 3.64 -4.92
N LEU A 112 -13.70 4.91 -5.17
CA LEU A 112 -12.46 5.53 -4.72
C LEU A 112 -12.75 6.47 -3.55
N ILE A 113 -12.42 6.01 -2.34
CA ILE A 113 -12.69 6.72 -1.09
C ILE A 113 -11.51 7.63 -0.77
N HIS A 114 -11.76 8.94 -0.68
CA HIS A 114 -10.73 9.92 -0.36
C HIS A 114 -11.20 10.94 0.68
N ARG A 115 -10.34 11.20 1.68
CA ARG A 115 -10.62 12.09 2.82
C ARG A 115 -10.68 13.59 2.48
N ARG A 116 -10.40 13.97 1.24
CA ARG A 116 -10.41 15.36 0.74
C ARG A 116 -11.30 15.45 -0.49
N ASP A 117 -11.54 16.65 -0.96
CA ASP A 117 -12.29 16.98 -2.17
C ASP A 117 -11.41 17.10 -3.44
N GLU A 118 -10.10 16.82 -3.31
CA GLU A 118 -9.16 16.81 -4.43
C GLU A 118 -8.10 15.71 -4.28
N LEU A 119 -7.70 15.12 -5.40
CA LEU A 119 -6.66 14.09 -5.47
C LEU A 119 -5.27 14.71 -5.54
N ARG A 120 -4.28 14.02 -4.95
CA ARG A 120 -2.87 14.42 -5.00
C ARG A 120 -2.07 13.73 -6.09
N GLY A 121 -2.61 12.66 -6.68
CA GLY A 121 -1.96 11.93 -7.76
C GLY A 121 -1.78 12.76 -9.02
N ALA A 122 -0.95 12.29 -9.94
CA ALA A 122 -0.62 12.97 -11.19
C ALA A 122 -1.88 13.30 -12.02
N LYS A 123 -1.90 14.47 -12.64
CA LYS A 123 -3.07 14.94 -13.42
C LYS A 123 -3.42 14.01 -14.59
N SER A 124 -2.43 13.32 -15.16
CA SER A 124 -2.65 12.31 -16.21
C SER A 124 -3.45 11.11 -15.70
N LEU A 125 -3.15 10.62 -14.47
CA LEU A 125 -3.89 9.55 -13.81
C LEU A 125 -5.31 10.01 -13.45
N GLN A 126 -5.45 11.23 -12.90
CA GLN A 126 -6.76 11.81 -12.61
C GLN A 126 -7.64 11.89 -13.86
N LYS A 127 -7.08 12.40 -14.98
CA LYS A 127 -7.81 12.47 -16.25
C LYS A 127 -8.27 11.09 -16.73
N LYS A 128 -7.40 10.08 -16.60
CA LYS A 128 -7.73 8.70 -16.94
C LYS A 128 -8.83 8.16 -16.04
N LEU A 129 -8.69 8.32 -14.73
CA LEU A 129 -9.65 7.86 -13.73
C LEU A 129 -11.05 8.44 -14.00
N PHE A 130 -11.16 9.76 -14.17
CA PHE A 130 -12.44 10.44 -14.42
C PHE A 130 -13.07 10.14 -15.79
N SER A 131 -12.36 9.45 -16.68
CA SER A 131 -12.92 8.97 -17.94
C SER A 131 -13.55 7.57 -17.85
N LEU A 132 -13.57 6.96 -16.66
CA LEU A 132 -14.09 5.61 -16.43
C LEU A 132 -15.49 5.72 -15.81
N ASP A 133 -16.48 5.16 -16.47
CA ASP A 133 -17.90 5.27 -16.07
C ASP A 133 -18.24 4.41 -14.83
N ASN A 134 -17.42 3.41 -14.54
CA ASN A 134 -17.62 2.50 -13.41
C ASN A 134 -16.79 2.85 -12.17
N VAL A 135 -16.14 4.02 -12.14
CA VAL A 135 -15.46 4.54 -10.96
C VAL A 135 -16.31 5.63 -10.32
N GLU A 136 -16.66 5.44 -9.06
CA GLU A 136 -17.38 6.42 -8.25
C GLU A 136 -16.47 7.01 -7.17
N MET A 137 -16.42 8.35 -7.10
CA MET A 137 -15.65 9.07 -6.09
C MET A 137 -16.46 9.25 -4.81
N VAL A 138 -15.89 8.79 -3.70
CA VAL A 138 -16.45 9.03 -2.35
C VAL A 138 -15.56 10.06 -1.66
N TRP A 139 -15.88 11.32 -1.90
CA TRP A 139 -15.12 12.46 -1.42
C TRP A 139 -15.33 12.73 0.06
N ASP A 140 -14.37 13.46 0.65
CA ASP A 140 -14.43 13.92 2.05
C ASP A 140 -14.74 12.79 3.04
N SER A 141 -14.34 11.57 2.72
CA SER A 141 -14.75 10.37 3.45
C SER A 141 -13.57 9.50 3.87
N VAL A 142 -13.72 8.87 5.02
CA VAL A 142 -12.80 7.87 5.56
C VAL A 142 -13.55 6.58 5.85
N VAL A 143 -12.88 5.45 5.75
CA VAL A 143 -13.42 4.17 6.23
C VAL A 143 -13.41 4.19 7.74
N ASP A 144 -14.51 3.79 8.35
CA ASP A 144 -14.70 3.67 9.79
C ASP A 144 -14.63 2.21 10.23
N GLU A 145 -15.16 1.31 9.41
CA GLU A 145 -15.18 -0.13 9.68
C GLU A 145 -15.30 -0.93 8.38
N ILE A 146 -14.65 -2.08 8.33
CA ILE A 146 -14.79 -3.08 7.28
C ILE A 146 -15.63 -4.22 7.85
N LYS A 147 -16.77 -4.51 7.24
CA LYS A 147 -17.76 -5.47 7.74
C LYS A 147 -17.75 -6.75 6.91
N GLY A 148 -17.89 -7.87 7.59
CA GLY A 148 -18.01 -9.19 7.01
C GLY A 148 -17.74 -10.29 8.03
N SER A 149 -18.04 -11.53 7.67
CA SER A 149 -17.75 -12.70 8.48
C SER A 149 -16.63 -13.54 7.87
N ASP A 150 -16.90 -14.19 6.74
CA ASP A 150 -15.95 -15.02 6.02
C ASP A 150 -15.25 -14.27 4.87
N HIS A 151 -15.76 -13.11 4.52
CA HIS A 151 -15.23 -12.20 3.50
C HIS A 151 -15.79 -10.79 3.71
N VAL A 152 -15.19 -9.80 3.04
CA VAL A 152 -15.72 -8.43 3.06
C VAL A 152 -17.10 -8.39 2.42
N GLU A 153 -18.08 -7.86 3.14
CA GLU A 153 -19.47 -7.72 2.70
C GLU A 153 -19.83 -6.25 2.44
N SER A 154 -19.35 -5.34 3.29
CA SER A 154 -19.58 -3.90 3.15
C SER A 154 -18.52 -3.08 3.86
N LEU A 155 -18.48 -1.78 3.53
CA LEU A 155 -17.65 -0.78 4.19
C LEU A 155 -18.52 0.29 4.84
N SER A 156 -18.28 0.57 6.10
CA SER A 156 -18.83 1.76 6.72
C SER A 156 -17.90 2.94 6.48
N VAL A 157 -18.40 3.99 5.87
CA VAL A 157 -17.64 5.23 5.60
C VAL A 157 -18.27 6.41 6.33
N VAL A 158 -17.44 7.33 6.78
CA VAL A 158 -17.86 8.56 7.46
C VAL A 158 -17.36 9.76 6.69
N ASN A 159 -18.28 10.64 6.32
CA ASN A 159 -17.93 11.93 5.75
C ASN A 159 -17.28 12.82 6.81
N VAL A 160 -16.06 13.28 6.56
CA VAL A 160 -15.27 14.05 7.55
C VAL A 160 -15.82 15.45 7.80
N LYS A 161 -16.61 16.01 6.85
CA LYS A 161 -17.21 17.34 6.95
C LYS A 161 -18.60 17.28 7.61
N THR A 162 -19.49 16.41 7.12
CA THR A 162 -20.89 16.32 7.61
C THR A 162 -21.06 15.37 8.78
N LYS A 163 -20.11 14.46 9.02
CA LYS A 163 -20.19 13.37 10.00
C LYS A 163 -21.25 12.31 9.68
N GLU A 164 -21.83 12.39 8.50
CA GLU A 164 -22.77 11.38 8.02
C GLU A 164 -22.06 10.04 7.80
N LYS A 165 -22.69 8.97 8.24
CA LYS A 165 -22.21 7.59 8.10
C LYS A 165 -23.04 6.87 7.04
N THR A 166 -22.39 6.21 6.11
CA THR A 166 -23.00 5.47 4.99
C THR A 166 -22.32 4.12 4.84
N ASP A 167 -23.07 3.09 4.51
CA ASP A 167 -22.53 1.78 4.14
C ASP A 167 -22.47 1.66 2.61
N LEU A 168 -21.35 1.16 2.11
CA LEU A 168 -21.07 0.88 0.71
C LEU A 168 -20.97 -0.63 0.47
#